data_818b49cb9989cc8165975d957909ad46
#
_entry.id   818b49cb9989cc8165975d957909ad46
#
_cell.length_a   1.000
_cell.length_b   1.000
_cell.length_c   1.000
_cell.angle_alpha   90.00
_cell.angle_beta   90.00
_cell.angle_gamma   90.00
#
_symmetry.space_group_name_H-M   'P 1'
#
loop_
_entity.id
_entity.type
_entity.pdbx_description
1 polymer ?
#
loop_
_entity_poly.entity_id
_entity_poly.type
_entity_poly.pdbx_seq_one_letter_code
_entity_poly.pdbx_strand_id
1 'polypeptide(L)'
;AVGLSSKILPHNFNELLDASVAYLRGEEFTLYPDFQTGGYIDVSKYNDGERGGSVKVRAKITKLDNKTLVISEIPYGKTTSTLIESILKANDKGKIKIKKVDDNTARNVEILVHLAPGVSSDKTIDALYAFTDCEISISPNCCVIMDNKPHFLTVSDVLKHSTDDTLHLLRTELEIQKGELEESLFFASLEKIFIEERIYKDKEFEEAKDMEDRKSVV
;
A
#
# COMPACT_ATOMS: atom_id res chain seq x y z
N ALA A 1 3.93 17.88 6.73
CA ALA A 1 3.34 18.70 7.81
C ALA A 1 4.23 18.62 9.04
N VAL A 2 4.67 19.73 9.57
CA VAL A 2 5.46 19.80 10.80
C VAL A 2 4.48 19.67 11.98
N GLY A 3 4.69 18.66 12.86
CA GLY A 3 3.86 18.48 14.08
C GLY A 3 2.89 17.31 14.05
N LEU A 4 2.62 16.71 12.89
CA LEU A 4 1.84 15.48 12.77
C LEU A 4 2.67 14.39 12.09
N SER A 5 2.60 13.17 12.64
CA SER A 5 3.22 11.99 12.03
C SER A 5 2.16 11.02 11.56
N SER A 6 2.36 10.42 10.40
CA SER A 6 1.58 9.29 9.91
C SER A 6 2.47 8.07 9.78
N LYS A 7 1.98 6.92 10.20
CA LYS A 7 2.66 5.63 10.06
C LYS A 7 1.64 4.56 9.70
N ILE A 8 1.34 4.50 8.43
CA ILE A 8 0.51 3.46 7.85
C ILE A 8 1.42 2.30 7.47
N LEU A 9 1.08 1.09 7.91
CA LEU A 9 1.84 -0.12 7.59
C LEU A 9 1.49 -0.60 6.17
N PRO A 10 2.41 -1.26 5.47
CA PRO A 10 2.12 -1.82 4.15
C PRO A 10 1.10 -2.96 4.25
N HIS A 11 0.32 -3.14 3.18
CA HIS A 11 -0.68 -4.18 3.01
C HIS A 11 -0.51 -4.87 1.67
N ASN A 12 -1.01 -6.07 1.53
CA ASN A 12 -1.02 -6.78 0.26
C ASN A 12 -1.98 -6.10 -0.73
N PHE A 13 -1.48 -5.77 -1.92
CA PHE A 13 -2.27 -5.03 -2.91
C PHE A 13 -3.49 -5.81 -3.41
N ASN A 14 -3.35 -7.12 -3.59
CA ASN A 14 -4.48 -7.96 -4.01
C ASN A 14 -5.58 -8.00 -2.94
N GLU A 15 -5.19 -8.13 -1.65
CA GLU A 15 -6.14 -8.08 -0.54
C GLU A 15 -6.86 -6.73 -0.44
N LEU A 16 -6.18 -5.61 -0.74
CA LEU A 16 -6.81 -4.30 -0.80
C LEU A 16 -7.84 -4.22 -1.94
N LEU A 17 -7.55 -4.79 -3.10
CA LEU A 17 -8.51 -4.85 -4.21
C LEU A 17 -9.72 -5.73 -3.86
N ASP A 18 -9.49 -6.91 -3.28
CA ASP A 18 -10.55 -7.81 -2.85
C ASP A 18 -11.43 -7.15 -1.79
N ALA A 19 -10.85 -6.44 -0.83
CA ALA A 19 -11.56 -5.68 0.18
C ALA A 19 -12.38 -4.53 -0.41
N SER A 20 -11.87 -3.84 -1.44
CA SER A 20 -12.63 -2.80 -2.17
C SER A 20 -13.83 -3.40 -2.90
N VAL A 21 -13.67 -4.58 -3.51
CA VAL A 21 -14.78 -5.31 -4.17
C VAL A 21 -15.80 -5.76 -3.13
N ALA A 22 -15.37 -6.30 -1.99
CA ALA A 22 -16.25 -6.70 -0.89
C ALA A 22 -17.06 -5.50 -0.38
N TYR A 23 -16.40 -4.36 -0.15
CA TYR A 23 -17.07 -3.12 0.25
C TYR A 23 -18.16 -2.68 -0.74
N LEU A 24 -17.85 -2.67 -2.04
CA LEU A 24 -18.83 -2.31 -3.08
C LEU A 24 -20.03 -3.28 -3.16
N ARG A 25 -19.86 -4.52 -2.71
CA ARG A 25 -20.93 -5.53 -2.61
C ARG A 25 -21.70 -5.46 -1.29
N GLY A 26 -21.27 -4.63 -0.34
CA GLY A 26 -21.85 -4.56 1.00
C GLY A 26 -21.45 -5.73 1.90
N GLU A 27 -20.33 -6.40 1.60
CA GLU A 27 -19.76 -7.51 2.38
C GLU A 27 -18.77 -6.97 3.42
N GLU A 28 -18.61 -7.69 4.52
CA GLU A 28 -17.60 -7.38 5.53
C GLU A 28 -16.21 -7.81 5.04
N PHE A 29 -15.19 -7.04 5.41
CA PHE A 29 -13.79 -7.37 5.14
C PHE A 29 -12.91 -7.01 6.32
N THR A 30 -11.72 -7.59 6.38
CA THR A 30 -10.71 -7.30 7.39
C THR A 30 -9.35 -7.18 6.71
N LEU A 31 -8.57 -6.17 7.10
CA LEU A 31 -7.25 -5.92 6.55
C LEU A 31 -6.18 -6.06 7.62
N TYR A 32 -5.11 -6.75 7.29
CA TYR A 32 -3.93 -6.86 8.13
C TYR A 32 -2.68 -6.40 7.39
N PRO A 33 -1.70 -5.82 8.12
CA PRO A 33 -0.42 -5.48 7.51
C PRO A 33 0.28 -6.70 6.92
N ASP A 34 0.88 -6.51 5.75
CA ASP A 34 1.71 -7.51 5.08
C ASP A 34 3.07 -6.89 4.73
N PHE A 35 4.14 -7.57 5.13
CA PHE A 35 5.50 -7.07 4.98
C PHE A 35 6.28 -7.88 3.94
N GLN A 36 6.85 -7.20 2.96
CA GLN A 36 7.69 -7.82 1.92
C GLN A 36 8.94 -8.53 2.48
N THR A 37 9.37 -8.15 3.68
CA THR A 37 10.50 -8.77 4.37
C THR A 37 10.16 -10.14 4.97
N GLY A 38 8.87 -10.52 4.97
CA GLY A 38 8.40 -11.75 5.59
C GLY A 38 8.40 -11.69 7.11
N GLY A 39 8.54 -12.85 7.75
CA GLY A 39 8.48 -13.01 9.20
C GLY A 39 7.08 -13.36 9.70
N TYR A 40 6.92 -13.33 11.02
CA TYR A 40 5.64 -13.57 11.68
C TYR A 40 5.12 -12.26 12.27
N ILE A 41 3.80 -12.06 12.20
CA ILE A 41 3.15 -10.88 12.77
C ILE A 41 2.08 -11.30 13.79
N ASP A 42 2.08 -10.64 14.94
CA ASP A 42 0.98 -10.71 15.91
C ASP A 42 0.16 -9.42 15.78
N VAL A 43 -1.06 -9.57 15.28
CA VAL A 43 -2.02 -8.49 15.01
C VAL A 43 -3.10 -8.35 16.09
N SER A 44 -3.01 -9.09 17.20
CA SER A 44 -4.02 -9.10 18.27
C SER A 44 -4.33 -7.71 18.85
N LYS A 45 -3.39 -6.78 18.74
CA LYS A 45 -3.51 -5.38 19.19
C LYS A 45 -3.39 -4.36 18.06
N TYR A 46 -3.60 -4.79 16.81
CA TYR A 46 -3.44 -3.93 15.64
C TYR A 46 -4.43 -2.77 15.60
N ASN A 47 -5.69 -3.03 16.01
CA ASN A 47 -6.78 -2.05 16.05
C ASN A 47 -6.93 -1.30 14.70
N ASP A 48 -6.90 -2.06 13.60
CA ASP A 48 -7.08 -1.54 12.23
C ASP A 48 -6.23 -0.29 11.90
N GLY A 49 -5.02 -0.23 12.45
CA GLY A 49 -4.07 0.86 12.20
C GLY A 49 -4.31 2.16 12.96
N GLU A 50 -5.28 2.22 13.85
CA GLU A 50 -5.52 3.39 14.70
C GLU A 50 -4.36 3.68 15.65
N ARG A 51 -4.27 4.94 16.03
CA ARG A 51 -3.33 5.39 17.06
C ARG A 51 -3.57 4.69 18.40
N GLY A 52 -2.51 4.13 18.96
CA GLY A 52 -2.57 3.34 20.19
C GLY A 52 -2.59 1.83 19.96
N GLY A 53 -2.84 1.38 18.72
CA GLY A 53 -2.62 0.00 18.32
C GLY A 53 -1.14 -0.37 18.28
N SER A 54 -0.84 -1.65 18.21
CA SER A 54 0.52 -2.17 18.04
C SER A 54 0.51 -3.52 17.35
N VAL A 55 1.53 -3.77 16.55
CA VAL A 55 1.83 -5.09 15.99
C VAL A 55 3.20 -5.53 16.45
N LYS A 56 3.35 -6.82 16.70
CA LYS A 56 4.67 -7.42 16.96
C LYS A 56 5.11 -8.18 15.73
N VAL A 57 6.31 -7.89 15.28
CA VAL A 57 6.89 -8.53 14.11
C VAL A 57 8.11 -9.33 14.54
N ARG A 58 8.16 -10.61 14.17
CA ARG A 58 9.22 -11.55 14.50
C ARG A 58 9.96 -12.03 13.27
N ALA A 59 11.27 -12.15 13.40
CA ALA A 59 12.11 -12.84 12.44
C ALA A 59 11.69 -14.32 12.33
N LYS A 60 11.85 -14.89 11.13
CA LYS A 60 11.68 -16.33 10.95
C LYS A 60 13.00 -17.04 11.27
N ILE A 61 13.00 -17.75 12.39
CA ILE A 61 14.15 -18.46 12.91
C ILE A 61 13.86 -19.96 12.85
N THR A 62 14.73 -20.71 12.17
CA THR A 62 14.63 -22.17 12.06
C THR A 62 15.90 -22.83 12.59
N LYS A 63 15.79 -24.07 13.02
CA LYS A 63 16.94 -24.89 13.41
C LYS A 63 17.51 -25.57 12.16
N LEU A 64 18.76 -25.31 11.87
CA LEU A 64 19.50 -26.06 10.84
C LEU A 64 19.98 -27.39 11.44
N ASP A 65 20.58 -27.32 12.61
CA ASP A 65 21.04 -28.44 13.40
C ASP A 65 20.99 -28.11 14.92
N ASN A 66 21.50 -29.00 15.76
CA ASN A 66 21.51 -28.82 17.22
C ASN A 66 22.41 -27.68 17.71
N LYS A 67 23.22 -27.08 16.84
CA LYS A 67 24.23 -26.05 17.17
C LYS A 67 24.09 -24.79 16.33
N THR A 68 23.23 -24.80 15.31
CA THR A 68 23.10 -23.71 14.35
C THR A 68 21.64 -23.35 14.13
N LEU A 69 21.31 -22.06 14.29
CA LEU A 69 20.03 -21.50 13.91
C LEU A 69 20.21 -20.69 12.63
N VAL A 70 19.17 -20.66 11.80
CA VAL A 70 19.11 -19.85 10.58
C VAL A 70 17.99 -18.83 10.70
N ILE A 71 18.32 -17.57 10.45
CA ILE A 71 17.33 -16.50 10.29
C ILE A 71 17.16 -16.29 8.79
N SER A 72 15.99 -16.61 8.25
CA SER A 72 15.66 -16.53 6.82
C SER A 72 14.83 -15.32 6.46
N GLU A 73 14.15 -14.70 7.43
CA GLU A 73 13.33 -13.51 7.25
C GLU A 73 13.54 -12.57 8.44
N ILE A 74 13.66 -11.28 8.19
CA ILE A 74 13.94 -10.27 9.22
C ILE A 74 12.73 -9.38 9.47
N PRO A 75 12.57 -8.80 10.69
CA PRO A 75 11.47 -7.90 10.98
C PRO A 75 11.49 -6.66 10.10
N TYR A 76 10.31 -6.20 9.70
CA TYR A 76 10.13 -4.99 8.91
C TYR A 76 10.82 -3.77 9.51
N GLY A 77 11.57 -3.02 8.68
CA GLY A 77 12.31 -1.84 9.10
C GLY A 77 13.67 -2.12 9.75
N LYS A 78 14.11 -3.38 9.77
CA LYS A 78 15.48 -3.77 10.17
C LYS A 78 16.27 -4.24 8.97
N THR A 79 17.59 -4.05 9.04
CA THR A 79 18.55 -4.61 8.08
C THR A 79 19.29 -5.79 8.68
N THR A 80 19.89 -6.64 7.87
CA THR A 80 20.72 -7.76 8.36
C THR A 80 21.81 -7.28 9.29
N SER A 81 22.50 -6.20 8.93
CA SER A 81 23.56 -5.61 9.75
C SER A 81 23.06 -5.14 11.13
N THR A 82 21.96 -4.39 11.19
CA THR A 82 21.40 -3.91 12.46
C THR A 82 20.90 -5.06 13.34
N LEU A 83 20.36 -6.12 12.74
CA LEU A 83 19.93 -7.31 13.45
C LEU A 83 21.13 -8.06 14.04
N ILE A 84 22.19 -8.29 13.26
CA ILE A 84 23.42 -8.93 13.70
C ILE A 84 24.05 -8.14 14.84
N GLU A 85 24.17 -6.81 14.72
CA GLU A 85 24.66 -5.96 15.80
C GLU A 85 23.85 -6.11 17.09
N SER A 86 22.52 -6.17 16.99
CA SER A 86 21.62 -6.39 18.12
C SER A 86 21.89 -7.74 18.81
N ILE A 87 22.11 -8.79 18.01
CA ILE A 87 22.44 -10.14 18.49
C ILE A 87 23.80 -10.13 19.19
N LEU A 88 24.83 -9.54 18.60
CA LEU A 88 26.16 -9.44 19.21
C LEU A 88 26.14 -8.64 20.51
N LYS A 89 25.44 -7.50 20.55
CA LYS A 89 25.25 -6.68 21.77
C LYS A 89 24.55 -7.47 22.90
N ALA A 90 23.57 -8.33 22.55
CA ALA A 90 22.89 -9.18 23.54
C ALA A 90 23.82 -10.29 24.05
N ASN A 91 24.70 -10.84 23.20
CA ASN A 91 25.71 -11.81 23.60
C ASN A 91 26.75 -11.18 24.54
N ASP A 92 27.27 -10.00 24.22
CA ASP A 92 28.25 -9.26 25.04
C ASP A 92 27.67 -8.91 26.43
N LYS A 93 26.37 -8.63 26.50
CA LYS A 93 25.65 -8.42 27.76
C LYS A 93 25.32 -9.71 28.50
N GLY A 94 25.71 -10.87 27.98
CA GLY A 94 25.45 -12.19 28.59
C GLY A 94 23.99 -12.62 28.61
N LYS A 95 23.12 -11.97 27.81
CA LYS A 95 21.69 -12.33 27.70
C LYS A 95 21.46 -13.58 26.86
N ILE A 96 22.30 -13.79 25.86
CA ILE A 96 22.34 -14.98 24.99
C ILE A 96 23.75 -15.54 25.00
N LYS A 97 23.91 -16.81 24.64
CA LYS A 97 25.23 -17.46 24.55
C LYS A 97 25.41 -18.05 23.15
N ILE A 98 26.06 -17.27 22.28
CA ILE A 98 26.40 -17.68 20.92
C ILE A 98 27.91 -17.73 20.76
N LYS A 99 28.39 -18.55 19.82
CA LYS A 99 29.80 -18.67 19.47
C LYS A 99 30.19 -17.64 18.41
N LYS A 100 29.41 -17.53 17.34
CA LYS A 100 29.58 -16.59 16.22
C LYS A 100 28.29 -16.42 15.44
N VAL A 101 28.22 -15.35 14.63
CA VAL A 101 27.19 -15.11 13.63
C VAL A 101 27.86 -14.95 12.28
N ASP A 102 27.36 -15.65 11.27
CA ASP A 102 27.81 -15.54 9.88
C ASP A 102 26.65 -14.98 9.03
N ASP A 103 26.94 -13.98 8.22
CA ASP A 103 25.98 -13.41 7.27
C ASP A 103 26.27 -13.97 5.88
N ASN A 104 25.40 -14.86 5.43
CA ASN A 104 25.45 -15.48 4.09
C ASN A 104 24.39 -14.86 3.17
N THR A 105 23.81 -13.73 3.55
CA THR A 105 22.75 -13.06 2.78
C THR A 105 23.24 -12.71 1.38
N ALA A 106 22.51 -13.21 0.37
CA ALA A 106 22.71 -12.87 -1.03
C ALA A 106 21.38 -12.33 -1.61
N ARG A 107 20.71 -13.11 -2.47
CA ARG A 107 19.36 -12.77 -2.95
C ARG A 107 18.30 -12.91 -1.86
N ASN A 108 18.47 -13.91 -1.01
CA ASN A 108 17.61 -14.18 0.14
C ASN A 108 18.41 -13.94 1.42
N VAL A 109 17.71 -13.57 2.50
CA VAL A 109 18.32 -13.44 3.82
C VAL A 109 18.73 -14.81 4.34
N GLU A 110 19.98 -14.94 4.78
CA GLU A 110 20.51 -16.13 5.44
C GLU A 110 21.54 -15.72 6.49
N ILE A 111 21.13 -15.65 7.74
CA ILE A 111 22.01 -15.35 8.88
C ILE A 111 22.13 -16.61 9.72
N LEU A 112 23.35 -17.12 9.83
CA LEU A 112 23.67 -18.31 10.63
C LEU A 112 24.11 -17.90 12.03
N VAL A 113 23.39 -18.37 13.05
CA VAL A 113 23.73 -18.14 14.47
C VAL A 113 24.23 -19.43 15.06
N HIS A 114 25.53 -19.50 15.34
CA HIS A 114 26.19 -20.67 15.94
C HIS A 114 26.12 -20.59 17.45
N LEU A 115 25.52 -21.61 18.07
CA LEU A 115 25.33 -21.69 19.51
C LEU A 115 26.60 -22.11 20.24
N ALA A 116 26.75 -21.66 21.48
CA ALA A 116 27.80 -22.16 22.35
C ALA A 116 27.52 -23.63 22.77
N PRO A 117 28.56 -24.45 23.07
CA PRO A 117 28.36 -25.82 23.53
C PRO A 117 27.45 -25.90 24.77
N GLY A 118 26.53 -26.87 24.76
CA GLY A 118 25.62 -27.13 25.89
C GLY A 118 24.42 -26.18 26.02
N VAL A 119 24.21 -25.31 25.04
CA VAL A 119 23.07 -24.39 25.03
C VAL A 119 21.91 -24.99 24.24
N SER A 120 20.69 -24.93 24.80
CA SER A 120 19.47 -25.37 24.12
C SER A 120 19.08 -24.41 22.99
N SER A 121 18.83 -24.95 21.80
CA SER A 121 18.38 -24.16 20.64
C SER A 121 17.03 -23.47 20.90
N ASP A 122 16.07 -24.14 21.52
CA ASP A 122 14.75 -23.59 21.78
C ASP A 122 14.82 -22.38 22.75
N LYS A 123 15.54 -22.55 23.86
CA LYS A 123 15.75 -21.44 24.81
C LYS A 123 16.49 -20.27 24.19
N THR A 124 17.37 -20.55 23.21
CA THR A 124 18.07 -19.46 22.51
C THR A 124 17.16 -18.74 21.53
N ILE A 125 16.25 -19.42 20.85
CA ILE A 125 15.23 -18.79 19.99
C ILE A 125 14.36 -17.85 20.82
N ASP A 126 13.86 -18.30 21.97
CA ASP A 126 13.08 -17.46 22.89
C ASP A 126 13.90 -16.26 23.39
N ALA A 127 15.16 -16.47 23.72
CA ALA A 127 16.05 -15.41 24.15
C ALA A 127 16.39 -14.40 23.02
N LEU A 128 16.51 -14.86 21.77
CA LEU A 128 16.67 -13.99 20.63
C LEU A 128 15.46 -13.07 20.43
N TYR A 129 14.24 -13.60 20.54
CA TYR A 129 13.03 -12.78 20.50
C TYR A 129 12.92 -11.81 21.69
N ALA A 130 13.32 -12.24 22.89
CA ALA A 130 13.18 -11.42 24.09
C ALA A 130 14.22 -10.30 24.23
N PHE A 131 15.44 -10.48 23.71
CA PHE A 131 16.59 -9.61 24.00
C PHE A 131 17.25 -8.97 22.79
N THR A 132 16.77 -9.26 21.58
CA THR A 132 17.32 -8.73 20.35
C THR A 132 16.22 -8.17 19.44
N ASP A 133 16.63 -7.54 18.34
CA ASP A 133 15.71 -7.03 17.33
C ASP A 133 15.05 -8.14 16.47
N CYS A 134 15.18 -9.42 16.86
CA CYS A 134 14.44 -10.52 16.25
C CYS A 134 12.92 -10.44 16.51
N GLU A 135 12.49 -9.75 17.56
CA GLU A 135 11.11 -9.30 17.75
C GLU A 135 11.11 -7.79 17.96
N ILE A 136 10.28 -7.08 17.21
CA ILE A 136 10.05 -5.64 17.38
C ILE A 136 8.57 -5.34 17.50
N SER A 137 8.24 -4.27 18.20
CA SER A 137 6.88 -3.74 18.25
C SER A 137 6.79 -2.48 17.40
N ILE A 138 5.76 -2.42 16.56
CA ILE A 138 5.49 -1.28 15.70
C ILE A 138 4.14 -0.71 16.07
N SER A 139 4.08 0.58 16.39
CA SER A 139 2.81 1.28 16.65
C SER A 139 2.40 2.03 15.39
N PRO A 140 1.27 1.65 14.77
CA PRO A 140 0.72 2.39 13.64
C PRO A 140 0.12 3.72 14.10
N ASN A 141 -0.08 4.61 13.18
CA ASN A 141 -0.80 5.87 13.35
C ASN A 141 -1.32 6.29 11.98
N CYS A 142 -2.52 5.87 11.64
CA CYS A 142 -3.13 6.21 10.37
C CYS A 142 -3.67 7.64 10.45
N CYS A 143 -2.91 8.58 9.88
CA CYS A 143 -3.30 9.97 9.74
C CYS A 143 -3.24 10.34 8.25
N VAL A 144 -4.37 10.74 7.70
CA VAL A 144 -4.53 11.14 6.29
C VAL A 144 -5.02 12.58 6.20
N ILE A 145 -4.81 13.22 5.07
CA ILE A 145 -5.34 14.56 4.81
C ILE A 145 -6.56 14.41 3.90
N MET A 146 -7.71 14.87 4.39
CA MET A 146 -8.97 14.95 3.65
C MET A 146 -9.53 16.36 3.82
N ASP A 147 -10.04 16.96 2.74
CA ASP A 147 -10.57 18.33 2.73
C ASP A 147 -9.62 19.36 3.35
N ASN A 148 -8.31 19.23 3.06
CA ASN A 148 -7.23 20.05 3.60
C ASN A 148 -7.07 20.00 5.14
N LYS A 149 -7.63 18.98 5.81
CA LYS A 149 -7.51 18.76 7.25
C LYS A 149 -6.95 17.39 7.56
N PRO A 150 -6.21 17.23 8.65
CA PRO A 150 -5.75 15.92 9.11
C PRO A 150 -6.90 15.15 9.76
N HIS A 151 -7.07 13.90 9.35
CA HIS A 151 -8.01 12.95 9.93
C HIS A 151 -7.26 11.73 10.43
N PHE A 152 -7.63 11.26 11.62
CA PHE A 152 -7.17 10.00 12.18
C PHE A 152 -8.27 8.97 11.93
N LEU A 153 -7.98 8.00 11.07
CA LEU A 153 -8.95 7.02 10.59
C LEU A 153 -8.38 5.62 10.74
N THR A 154 -9.24 4.62 10.64
CA THR A 154 -8.81 3.24 10.46
C THR A 154 -8.31 3.01 9.04
N VAL A 155 -7.52 1.95 8.82
CA VAL A 155 -7.09 1.57 7.46
C VAL A 155 -8.30 1.17 6.61
N SER A 156 -9.28 0.49 7.21
CA SER A 156 -10.53 0.11 6.54
C SER A 156 -11.33 1.34 6.10
N ASP A 157 -11.41 2.39 6.92
CA ASP A 157 -12.12 3.60 6.53
C ASP A 157 -11.39 4.36 5.42
N VAL A 158 -10.06 4.42 5.44
CA VAL A 158 -9.27 5.00 4.35
C VAL A 158 -9.54 4.24 3.04
N LEU A 159 -9.60 2.90 3.09
CA LEU A 159 -9.92 2.09 1.91
C LEU A 159 -11.32 2.39 1.36
N LYS A 160 -12.33 2.47 2.24
CA LYS A 160 -13.70 2.82 1.84
C LYS A 160 -13.76 4.17 1.13
N HIS A 161 -13.18 5.21 1.74
CA HIS A 161 -13.09 6.54 1.12
C HIS A 161 -12.40 6.51 -0.24
N SER A 162 -11.25 5.84 -0.33
CA SER A 162 -10.53 5.71 -1.60
C SER A 162 -11.34 4.98 -2.68
N THR A 163 -12.15 3.99 -2.28
CA THR A 163 -13.02 3.24 -3.19
C THR A 163 -14.19 4.11 -3.67
N ASP A 164 -14.82 4.87 -2.77
CA ASP A 164 -15.91 5.79 -3.10
C ASP A 164 -15.41 6.92 -4.01
N ASP A 165 -14.27 7.50 -3.72
CA ASP A 165 -13.63 8.53 -4.56
C ASP A 165 -13.32 7.99 -5.96
N THR A 166 -12.80 6.77 -6.04
CA THR A 166 -12.53 6.12 -7.33
C THR A 166 -13.80 5.95 -8.14
N LEU A 167 -14.88 5.49 -7.51
CA LEU A 167 -16.17 5.35 -8.18
C LEU A 167 -16.73 6.70 -8.66
N HIS A 168 -16.60 7.74 -7.84
CA HIS A 168 -17.00 9.10 -8.19
C HIS A 168 -16.21 9.64 -9.40
N LEU A 169 -14.89 9.46 -9.38
CA LEU A 169 -14.02 9.91 -10.47
C LEU A 169 -14.34 9.19 -11.79
N LEU A 170 -14.59 7.88 -11.75
CA LEU A 170 -15.00 7.12 -12.94
C LEU A 170 -16.33 7.61 -13.52
N ARG A 171 -17.30 7.95 -12.66
CA ARG A 171 -18.57 8.55 -13.13
C ARG A 171 -18.35 9.90 -13.79
N THR A 172 -17.55 10.75 -13.16
CA THR A 172 -17.23 12.08 -13.70
C THR A 172 -16.51 11.98 -15.04
N GLU A 173 -15.59 11.03 -15.19
CA GLU A 173 -14.92 10.77 -16.47
C GLU A 173 -15.92 10.38 -17.56
N LEU A 174 -16.86 9.48 -17.27
CA LEU A 174 -17.88 9.07 -18.21
C LEU A 174 -18.86 10.20 -18.56
N GLU A 175 -19.19 11.07 -17.61
CA GLU A 175 -20.03 12.26 -17.85
C GLU A 175 -19.35 13.25 -18.79
N ILE A 176 -18.04 13.48 -18.63
CA ILE A 176 -17.25 14.31 -19.53
C ILE A 176 -17.23 13.71 -20.93
N GLN A 177 -16.89 12.43 -21.08
CA GLN A 177 -16.87 11.74 -22.36
C GLN A 177 -18.24 11.77 -23.06
N LYS A 178 -19.32 11.59 -22.29
CA LYS A 178 -20.68 11.71 -22.82
C LYS A 178 -20.95 13.10 -23.37
N GLY A 179 -20.56 14.15 -22.63
CA GLY A 179 -20.71 15.55 -23.11
C GLY A 179 -19.97 15.81 -24.41
N GLU A 180 -18.72 15.36 -24.51
CA GLU A 180 -17.91 15.49 -25.74
C GLU A 180 -18.54 14.76 -26.93
N LEU A 181 -19.10 13.56 -26.71
CA LEU A 181 -19.78 12.79 -27.75
C LEU A 181 -21.11 13.44 -28.15
N GLU A 182 -21.87 14.00 -27.23
CA GLU A 182 -23.12 14.72 -27.51
C GLU A 182 -22.84 15.98 -28.34
N GLU A 183 -21.76 16.72 -28.04
CA GLU A 183 -21.33 17.87 -28.81
C GLU A 183 -20.92 17.45 -30.25
N SER A 184 -20.13 16.39 -30.38
CA SER A 184 -19.73 15.84 -31.67
C SER A 184 -20.93 15.39 -32.50
N LEU A 185 -21.91 14.73 -31.85
CA LEU A 185 -23.14 14.32 -32.52
C LEU A 185 -23.98 15.52 -32.96
N PHE A 186 -24.04 16.57 -32.18
CA PHE A 186 -24.73 17.80 -32.52
C PHE A 186 -24.13 18.43 -33.81
N PHE A 187 -22.79 18.60 -33.86
CA PHE A 187 -22.12 19.13 -35.03
C PHE A 187 -22.32 18.25 -36.26
N ALA A 188 -22.17 16.93 -36.14
CA ALA A 188 -22.43 16.00 -37.24
C ALA A 188 -23.89 16.05 -37.71
N SER A 189 -24.84 16.32 -36.83
CA SER A 189 -26.26 16.49 -37.21
C SER A 189 -26.47 17.79 -37.98
N LEU A 190 -25.80 18.88 -37.61
CA LEU A 190 -25.84 20.14 -38.36
C LEU A 190 -25.21 19.97 -39.74
N GLU A 191 -24.07 19.29 -39.86
CA GLU A 191 -23.44 18.99 -41.14
C GLU A 191 -24.38 18.16 -42.03
N LYS A 192 -25.07 17.18 -41.46
CA LYS A 192 -26.05 16.37 -42.21
C LYS A 192 -27.18 17.24 -42.75
N ILE A 193 -27.78 18.11 -41.91
CA ILE A 193 -28.85 19.03 -42.34
C ILE A 193 -28.34 19.97 -43.44
N PHE A 194 -27.13 20.53 -43.25
CA PHE A 194 -26.51 21.40 -44.24
C PHE A 194 -26.37 20.74 -45.63
N ILE A 195 -26.01 19.46 -45.65
CA ILE A 195 -25.87 18.67 -46.88
C ILE A 195 -27.24 18.26 -47.46
N GLU A 196 -28.15 17.74 -46.63
CA GLU A 196 -29.46 17.23 -47.06
C GLU A 196 -30.35 18.34 -47.61
N GLU A 197 -30.44 19.47 -46.90
CA GLU A 197 -31.20 20.64 -47.29
C GLU A 197 -30.50 21.49 -48.38
N ARG A 198 -29.25 21.14 -48.73
CA ARG A 198 -28.43 21.82 -49.75
C ARG A 198 -28.24 23.30 -49.46
N ILE A 199 -28.10 23.70 -48.21
CA ILE A 199 -27.94 25.08 -47.75
C ILE A 199 -26.78 25.78 -48.47
N TYR A 200 -25.73 25.00 -48.81
CA TYR A 200 -24.57 25.50 -49.58
C TYR A 200 -24.93 25.99 -51.00
N LYS A 201 -26.18 25.76 -51.50
CA LYS A 201 -26.70 26.27 -52.78
C LYS A 201 -27.65 27.45 -52.62
N ASP A 202 -27.93 27.89 -51.39
CA ASP A 202 -28.74 29.05 -51.20
C ASP A 202 -28.00 30.31 -51.62
N LYS A 203 -28.73 31.22 -52.27
CA LYS A 203 -28.12 32.46 -52.81
C LYS A 203 -27.48 33.31 -51.73
N GLU A 204 -28.07 33.36 -50.54
CA GLU A 204 -27.51 34.09 -49.39
C GLU A 204 -26.17 33.50 -48.94
N PHE A 205 -26.02 32.18 -48.99
CA PHE A 205 -24.77 31.51 -48.65
C PHE A 205 -23.71 31.67 -49.74
N GLU A 206 -24.10 31.63 -51.02
CA GLU A 206 -23.19 31.84 -52.16
C GLU A 206 -22.71 33.29 -52.28
N GLU A 207 -23.58 34.28 -51.97
CA GLU A 207 -23.29 35.71 -52.05
C GLU A 207 -22.58 36.27 -50.79
N ALA A 208 -22.47 35.49 -49.71
CA ALA A 208 -21.80 35.87 -48.47
C ALA A 208 -20.31 36.20 -48.69
N LYS A 209 -19.88 37.38 -48.21
CA LYS A 209 -18.56 37.95 -48.53
C LYS A 209 -17.41 37.32 -47.73
N ASP A 210 -17.72 36.80 -46.54
CA ASP A 210 -16.72 36.19 -45.67
C ASP A 210 -17.28 35.01 -44.87
N MET A 211 -16.43 34.42 -43.99
CA MET A 211 -16.80 33.27 -43.18
C MET A 211 -17.76 33.61 -42.05
N GLU A 212 -17.82 34.87 -41.60
CA GLU A 212 -18.75 35.30 -40.54
C GLU A 212 -20.16 35.49 -41.14
N ASP A 213 -20.26 36.08 -42.30
CA ASP A 213 -21.53 36.18 -43.06
C ASP A 213 -22.10 34.77 -43.36
N ARG A 214 -21.25 33.80 -43.75
CA ARG A 214 -21.68 32.43 -44.01
C ARG A 214 -22.21 31.71 -42.78
N LYS A 215 -21.62 31.97 -41.60
CA LYS A 215 -22.10 31.42 -40.34
C LYS A 215 -23.45 31.96 -39.90
N SER A 216 -23.83 33.16 -40.34
CA SER A 216 -25.12 33.79 -40.00
C SER A 216 -26.27 33.26 -40.84
N VAL A 217 -26.01 32.57 -41.93
CA VAL A 217 -27.02 31.96 -42.85
C VAL A 217 -27.34 30.52 -42.42
N VAL A 218 -26.48 29.88 -41.65
CA VAL A 218 -26.60 28.51 -41.16
C VAL A 218 -27.07 28.49 -39.70
#